data_a8c91c1533ac9186937327bbd7d9627d
#
_entry.id   a8c91c1533ac9186937327bbd7d9627d
#
_cell.length_a   1.000
_cell.length_b   1.000
_cell.length_c   1.000
_cell.angle_alpha   90.00
_cell.angle_beta   90.00
_cell.angle_gamma   90.00
#
_symmetry.space_group_name_H-M   'P 1'
#
loop_
_entity.id
_entity.type
_entity.pdbx_description
1 polymer ?
#
loop_
_entity_poly.entity_id
_entity_poly.type
_entity_poly.pdbx_seq_one_letter_code
_entity_poly.pdbx_strand_id
1 'polypeptide(L)'
;MAPYFNIIQSLCRACFSSDLDVITHQIKRLISAYRADGNIDEAKALEKMLNNAKNKEVLHSSVITFSSCLQGEILTPKTIIPVDKETSAPILDVIHVDELPSTEPIFDTFIKEAVDSVILEWSNYDKLIKMNATPSRSCLIFGLPGTGKTHLAKWIAKQLGLPIVQAKLDGIVSSFLGTSSRNIGNLFAFANRYKCI
;
A
#
# COMPACT_ATOMS: atom_id res chain seq x y z
N MET A 1 -7.61 21.86 -30.69
CA MET A 1 -7.44 21.27 -29.34
C MET A 1 -8.61 20.34 -29.12
N ALA A 2 -8.39 19.17 -28.57
CA ALA A 2 -9.47 18.23 -28.28
C ALA A 2 -10.48 18.91 -27.30
N PRO A 3 -11.79 18.85 -27.57
CA PRO A 3 -12.80 19.62 -26.81
C PRO A 3 -12.82 19.28 -25.30
N TYR A 4 -12.27 18.13 -24.92
CA TYR A 4 -12.25 17.65 -23.53
C TYR A 4 -10.93 17.91 -22.80
N PHE A 5 -9.91 18.47 -23.45
CA PHE A 5 -8.56 18.60 -22.89
C PHE A 5 -8.55 19.37 -21.56
N ASN A 6 -9.30 20.46 -21.47
CA ASN A 6 -9.39 21.26 -20.25
C ASN A 6 -10.06 20.50 -19.09
N ILE A 7 -11.05 19.65 -19.38
CA ILE A 7 -11.75 18.83 -18.37
C ILE A 7 -10.81 17.72 -17.91
N ILE A 8 -10.11 17.07 -18.83
CA ILE A 8 -9.12 16.03 -18.51
C ILE A 8 -7.97 16.62 -17.68
N GLN A 9 -7.47 17.80 -18.02
CA GLN A 9 -6.43 18.47 -17.25
C GLN A 9 -6.90 18.81 -15.82
N SER A 10 -8.16 19.27 -15.68
CA SER A 10 -8.75 19.54 -14.37
C SER A 10 -8.96 18.25 -13.56
N LEU A 11 -9.34 17.16 -14.22
CA LEU A 11 -9.47 15.84 -13.60
C LEU A 11 -8.10 15.33 -13.10
N CYS A 12 -7.05 15.45 -13.92
CA CYS A 12 -5.69 15.10 -13.51
C CYS A 12 -5.24 15.89 -12.27
N ARG A 13 -5.50 17.21 -12.23
CA ARG A 13 -5.19 18.04 -11.06
C ARG A 13 -5.96 17.60 -9.82
N ALA A 14 -7.25 17.27 -9.96
CA ALA A 14 -8.08 16.77 -8.88
C ALA A 14 -7.57 15.40 -8.34
N CYS A 15 -7.08 14.53 -9.21
CA CYS A 15 -6.45 13.26 -8.80
C CYS A 15 -5.20 13.49 -7.92
N PHE A 16 -4.40 14.51 -8.22
CA PHE A 16 -3.23 14.84 -7.38
C PHE A 16 -3.60 15.44 -6.01
N SER A 17 -4.76 16.09 -5.88
CA SER A 17 -5.25 16.62 -4.61
C SER A 17 -5.98 15.58 -3.75
N SER A 18 -6.25 14.39 -4.29
CA SER A 18 -6.97 13.28 -3.64
C SER A 18 -8.35 13.66 -3.09
N ASP A 19 -8.98 14.70 -3.66
CA ASP A 19 -10.31 15.15 -3.27
C ASP A 19 -11.37 14.43 -4.12
N LEU A 20 -12.07 13.47 -3.49
CA LEU A 20 -13.06 12.62 -4.15
C LEU A 20 -14.24 13.41 -4.71
N ASP A 21 -14.66 14.47 -4.02
CA ASP A 21 -15.80 15.28 -4.45
C ASP A 21 -15.45 16.08 -5.71
N VAL A 22 -14.25 16.64 -5.76
CA VAL A 22 -13.74 17.35 -6.94
C VAL A 22 -13.55 16.39 -8.11
N ILE A 23 -12.99 15.20 -7.88
CA ILE A 23 -12.84 14.15 -8.91
C ILE A 23 -14.22 13.76 -9.47
N THR A 24 -15.18 13.46 -8.60
CA THR A 24 -16.55 13.11 -8.97
C THR A 24 -17.21 14.21 -9.80
N HIS A 25 -17.01 15.45 -9.42
CA HIS A 25 -17.55 16.62 -10.15
C HIS A 25 -16.94 16.73 -11.56
N GLN A 26 -15.62 16.54 -11.71
CA GLN A 26 -14.96 16.60 -13.02
C GLN A 26 -15.38 15.43 -13.93
N ILE A 27 -15.58 14.22 -13.38
CA ILE A 27 -16.10 13.08 -14.15
C ILE A 27 -17.52 13.37 -14.66
N LYS A 28 -18.40 13.97 -13.84
CA LYS A 28 -19.75 14.35 -14.27
C LYS A 28 -19.71 15.40 -15.38
N ARG A 29 -18.81 16.38 -15.32
CA ARG A 29 -18.60 17.36 -16.39
C ARG A 29 -18.15 16.69 -17.69
N LEU A 30 -17.26 15.71 -17.60
CA LEU A 30 -16.80 14.93 -18.76
C LEU A 30 -17.95 14.14 -19.38
N ILE A 31 -18.76 13.45 -18.58
CA ILE A 31 -19.98 12.75 -19.05
C ILE A 31 -20.93 13.70 -19.79
N SER A 32 -21.17 14.88 -19.25
CA SER A 32 -22.04 15.89 -19.88
C SER A 32 -21.47 16.37 -21.22
N ALA A 33 -20.16 16.56 -21.31
CA ALA A 33 -19.50 16.97 -22.54
C ALA A 33 -19.57 15.86 -23.63
N TYR A 34 -19.35 14.59 -23.26
CA TYR A 34 -19.54 13.46 -24.20
C TYR A 34 -20.98 13.34 -24.70
N ARG A 35 -21.98 13.59 -23.84
CA ARG A 35 -23.39 13.60 -24.25
C ARG A 35 -23.69 14.73 -25.24
N ALA A 36 -23.12 15.92 -25.02
CA ALA A 36 -23.31 17.06 -25.90
C ALA A 36 -22.72 16.83 -27.29
N ASP A 37 -21.63 16.05 -27.39
CA ASP A 37 -20.95 15.73 -28.65
C ASP A 37 -21.53 14.47 -29.34
N GLY A 38 -22.60 13.87 -28.76
CA GLY A 38 -23.28 12.70 -29.35
C GLY A 38 -22.60 11.35 -29.05
N ASN A 39 -21.52 11.33 -28.28
CA ASN A 39 -20.80 10.10 -27.88
C ASN A 39 -21.50 9.45 -26.69
N ILE A 40 -22.67 8.87 -26.94
CA ILE A 40 -23.58 8.34 -25.89
C ILE A 40 -22.99 7.09 -25.21
N ASP A 41 -22.26 6.26 -25.94
CA ASP A 41 -21.75 5.00 -25.42
C ASP A 41 -20.61 5.23 -24.42
N GLU A 42 -19.70 6.16 -24.72
CA GLU A 42 -18.62 6.59 -23.82
C GLU A 42 -19.19 7.27 -22.56
N ALA A 43 -20.20 8.11 -22.71
CA ALA A 43 -20.89 8.75 -21.59
C ALA A 43 -21.54 7.71 -20.65
N LYS A 44 -22.21 6.68 -21.19
CA LYS A 44 -22.79 5.57 -20.42
C LYS A 44 -21.73 4.73 -19.73
N ALA A 45 -20.59 4.47 -20.38
CA ALA A 45 -19.48 3.72 -19.79
C ALA A 45 -18.91 4.43 -18.56
N LEU A 46 -18.66 5.75 -18.65
CA LEU A 46 -18.19 6.57 -17.54
C LEU A 46 -19.21 6.66 -16.40
N GLU A 47 -20.50 6.78 -16.72
CA GLU A 47 -21.58 6.80 -15.73
C GLU A 47 -21.69 5.47 -14.97
N LYS A 48 -21.58 4.35 -15.68
CA LYS A 48 -21.54 3.02 -15.07
C LYS A 48 -20.32 2.84 -14.14
N MET A 49 -19.16 3.35 -14.54
CA MET A 49 -17.96 3.34 -13.69
C MET A 49 -18.16 4.18 -12.42
N LEU A 50 -18.74 5.37 -12.55
CA LEU A 50 -19.01 6.26 -11.40
C LEU A 50 -20.02 5.65 -10.43
N ASN A 51 -21.09 5.02 -10.94
CA ASN A 51 -22.10 4.34 -10.12
C ASN A 51 -21.54 3.08 -9.43
N ASN A 52 -20.69 2.32 -10.13
CA ASN A 52 -20.02 1.16 -9.54
C ASN A 52 -19.03 1.57 -8.44
N ALA A 53 -18.34 2.70 -8.58
CA ALA A 53 -17.48 3.24 -7.54
C ALA A 53 -18.30 3.64 -6.30
N LYS A 54 -19.42 4.33 -6.48
CA LYS A 54 -20.33 4.69 -5.37
C LYS A 54 -20.95 3.47 -4.68
N ASN A 55 -21.35 2.45 -5.44
CA ASN A 55 -21.91 1.21 -4.89
C ASN A 55 -20.86 0.38 -4.12
N LYS A 56 -19.59 0.45 -4.51
CA LYS A 56 -18.49 -0.15 -3.75
C LYS A 56 -18.28 0.53 -2.40
N GLU A 57 -18.43 1.85 -2.30
CA GLU A 57 -18.37 2.57 -1.02
C GLU A 57 -19.51 2.17 -0.07
N VAL A 58 -20.70 1.85 -0.58
CA VAL A 58 -21.86 1.44 0.23
C VAL A 58 -21.76 -0.03 0.69
N LEU A 59 -21.07 -0.90 -0.07
CA LEU A 59 -20.93 -2.33 0.26
C LEU A 59 -19.71 -2.66 1.13
N HIS A 60 -18.82 -1.70 1.40
CA HIS A 60 -17.59 -1.90 2.18
C HIS A 60 -17.60 -1.16 3.51
N SER A 61 -18.72 -1.20 4.22
CA SER A 61 -18.82 -0.74 5.62
C SER A 61 -18.01 -1.59 6.62
N SER A 62 -17.29 -2.60 6.16
CA SER A 62 -16.42 -3.46 6.98
C SER A 62 -15.02 -3.66 6.41
N VAL A 63 -14.65 -2.99 5.34
CA VAL A 63 -13.25 -2.89 4.93
C VAL A 63 -12.64 -1.77 5.75
N ILE A 64 -11.75 -2.13 6.67
CA ILE A 64 -10.83 -1.21 7.32
C ILE A 64 -10.29 -0.31 6.22
N THR A 65 -10.68 0.97 6.24
CA THR A 65 -10.10 1.98 5.34
C THR A 65 -8.66 2.09 5.77
N PHE A 66 -7.78 1.35 5.05
CA PHE A 66 -6.34 1.42 5.30
C PHE A 66 -5.94 2.88 5.24
N SER A 67 -5.34 3.32 6.30
CA SER A 67 -4.98 4.72 6.49
C SER A 67 -4.16 5.21 5.30
N SER A 68 -4.46 6.43 4.83
CA SER A 68 -3.72 7.13 3.77
C SER A 68 -2.24 7.33 4.12
N CYS A 69 -1.84 6.93 5.30
CA CYS A 69 -0.49 6.99 5.80
C CYS A 69 0.49 6.05 5.11
N LEU A 70 -0.02 4.99 4.55
CA LEU A 70 0.68 4.19 3.59
C LEU A 70 0.42 4.78 2.19
N GLN A 71 0.79 6.07 2.01
CA GLN A 71 0.85 6.69 0.71
C GLN A 71 1.92 5.96 -0.10
N GLY A 72 1.50 5.00 -0.89
CA GLY A 72 2.39 4.22 -1.74
C GLY A 72 1.59 3.49 -2.80
N GLU A 73 2.29 3.08 -3.81
CA GLU A 73 1.72 2.24 -4.86
C GLU A 73 1.36 0.86 -4.27
N ILE A 74 0.34 0.23 -4.82
CA ILE A 74 -0.03 -1.14 -4.42
C ILE A 74 0.96 -2.12 -5.05
N LEU A 75 1.54 -3.00 -4.22
CA LEU A 75 2.35 -4.11 -4.71
C LEU A 75 1.46 -5.10 -5.48
N THR A 76 1.86 -5.38 -6.71
CA THR A 76 1.21 -6.37 -7.58
C THR A 76 2.20 -7.47 -7.95
N PRO A 77 1.75 -8.67 -8.34
CA PRO A 77 2.65 -9.75 -8.81
C PRO A 77 3.52 -9.38 -10.01
N LYS A 78 3.18 -8.29 -10.71
CA LYS A 78 3.95 -7.76 -11.85
C LYS A 78 4.95 -6.66 -11.46
N THR A 79 5.01 -6.29 -10.19
CA THR A 79 5.93 -5.25 -9.72
C THR A 79 7.37 -5.73 -9.88
N ILE A 80 8.19 -4.90 -10.52
CA ILE A 80 9.61 -5.23 -10.74
C ILE A 80 10.35 -5.12 -9.41
N ILE A 81 10.93 -6.23 -8.98
CA ILE A 81 11.72 -6.33 -7.75
C ILE A 81 13.15 -5.83 -8.04
N PRO A 82 13.72 -5.00 -7.14
CA PRO A 82 15.10 -4.57 -7.29
C PRO A 82 16.08 -5.74 -7.14
N VAL A 83 17.08 -5.75 -8.01
CA VAL A 83 18.14 -6.77 -8.03
C VAL A 83 19.50 -6.11 -7.79
N ASP A 84 20.43 -6.88 -7.27
CA ASP A 84 21.83 -6.46 -7.23
C ASP A 84 22.39 -6.33 -8.64
N LYS A 85 23.06 -5.21 -8.93
CA LYS A 85 23.55 -4.92 -10.28
C LYS A 85 24.67 -5.83 -10.76
N GLU A 86 25.41 -6.42 -9.83
CA GLU A 86 26.59 -7.25 -10.15
C GLU A 86 26.21 -8.71 -10.30
N THR A 87 25.40 -9.23 -9.38
CA THR A 87 25.02 -10.63 -9.36
C THR A 87 23.67 -10.92 -10.02
N SER A 88 22.88 -9.86 -10.30
CA SER A 88 21.48 -9.96 -10.74
C SER A 88 20.57 -10.73 -9.76
N ALA A 89 21.04 -10.96 -8.53
CA ALA A 89 20.28 -11.61 -7.49
C ALA A 89 19.20 -10.65 -6.93
N PRO A 90 17.99 -11.14 -6.65
CA PRO A 90 16.96 -10.30 -6.02
C PRO A 90 17.40 -9.96 -4.58
N ILE A 91 17.30 -8.65 -4.22
CA ILE A 91 17.67 -8.17 -2.88
C ILE A 91 16.54 -8.31 -1.86
N LEU A 92 15.34 -8.66 -2.32
CA LEU A 92 14.16 -8.85 -1.48
C LEU A 92 13.22 -9.88 -2.10
N ASP A 93 12.35 -10.43 -1.27
CA ASP A 93 11.16 -11.17 -1.69
C ASP A 93 9.89 -10.42 -1.27
N VAL A 94 8.84 -10.55 -2.07
CA VAL A 94 7.51 -10.00 -1.75
C VAL A 94 6.59 -11.17 -1.42
N ILE A 95 6.00 -11.13 -0.23
CA ILE A 95 5.00 -12.10 0.23
C ILE A 95 3.66 -11.38 0.23
N HIS A 96 2.75 -11.81 -0.65
CA HIS A 96 1.43 -11.21 -0.75
C HIS A 96 0.52 -11.62 0.42
N VAL A 97 -0.52 -10.80 0.68
CA VAL A 97 -1.43 -10.99 1.81
C VAL A 97 -2.09 -12.39 1.80
N ASP A 98 -2.36 -12.93 0.62
CA ASP A 98 -2.99 -14.25 0.47
C ASP A 98 -2.06 -15.40 0.90
N GLU A 99 -0.74 -15.20 0.81
CA GLU A 99 0.29 -16.17 1.19
C GLU A 99 0.64 -16.11 2.68
N LEU A 100 0.14 -15.10 3.41
CA LEU A 100 0.44 -14.90 4.82
C LEU A 100 -0.36 -15.86 5.70
N PRO A 101 0.23 -16.38 6.79
CA PRO A 101 -0.42 -17.33 7.69
C PRO A 101 -1.62 -16.68 8.38
N SER A 102 -2.73 -17.42 8.45
CA SER A 102 -3.93 -17.00 9.18
C SER A 102 -3.93 -17.48 10.63
N THR A 103 -3.02 -18.41 10.98
CA THR A 103 -2.93 -18.98 12.32
C THR A 103 -2.33 -17.97 13.29
N GLU A 104 -3.06 -17.65 14.36
CA GLU A 104 -2.55 -16.80 15.44
C GLU A 104 -1.40 -17.50 16.16
N PRO A 105 -0.26 -16.82 16.36
CA PRO A 105 0.84 -17.34 17.17
C PRO A 105 0.39 -17.46 18.64
N ILE A 106 0.94 -18.43 19.37
CA ILE A 106 0.70 -18.60 20.80
C ILE A 106 1.61 -17.63 21.56
N PHE A 107 1.02 -16.72 22.33
CA PHE A 107 1.75 -15.72 23.11
C PHE A 107 1.49 -15.87 24.59
N ASP A 108 2.45 -15.41 25.40
CA ASP A 108 2.17 -14.96 26.75
C ASP A 108 1.29 -13.68 26.73
N THR A 109 0.51 -13.48 27.77
CA THR A 109 -0.44 -12.35 27.88
C THR A 109 0.24 -10.99 27.67
N PHE A 110 1.45 -10.81 28.22
CA PHE A 110 2.20 -9.59 28.08
C PHE A 110 2.62 -9.31 26.62
N ILE A 111 3.06 -10.35 25.89
CA ILE A 111 3.41 -10.22 24.47
C ILE A 111 2.18 -9.92 23.63
N LYS A 112 1.05 -10.57 23.97
CA LYS A 112 -0.22 -10.33 23.27
C LYS A 112 -0.66 -8.87 23.37
N GLU A 113 -0.66 -8.31 24.58
CA GLU A 113 -1.01 -6.90 24.79
C GLU A 113 -0.09 -5.94 24.01
N ALA A 114 1.21 -6.22 23.98
CA ALA A 114 2.16 -5.42 23.23
C ALA A 114 1.91 -5.48 21.70
N VAL A 115 1.62 -6.67 21.18
CA VAL A 115 1.32 -6.89 19.76
C VAL A 115 -0.01 -6.23 19.37
N ASP A 116 -1.04 -6.40 20.18
CA ASP A 116 -2.35 -5.77 19.98
C ASP A 116 -2.23 -4.24 19.97
N SER A 117 -1.38 -3.68 20.85
CA SER A 117 -1.09 -2.24 20.89
C SER A 117 -0.43 -1.75 19.59
N VAL A 118 0.54 -2.50 19.06
CA VAL A 118 1.20 -2.17 17.77
C VAL A 118 0.21 -2.22 16.61
N ILE A 119 -0.61 -3.26 16.54
CA ILE A 119 -1.63 -3.41 15.49
C ILE A 119 -2.65 -2.25 15.58
N LEU A 120 -3.09 -1.91 16.78
CA LEU A 120 -4.02 -0.81 17.02
C LEU A 120 -3.42 0.54 16.61
N GLU A 121 -2.16 0.79 16.99
CA GLU A 121 -1.42 2.01 16.64
C GLU A 121 -1.30 2.14 15.11
N TRP A 122 -0.84 1.10 14.43
CA TRP A 122 -0.65 1.12 12.99
C TRP A 122 -1.96 1.17 12.19
N SER A 123 -3.02 0.53 12.69
CA SER A 123 -4.36 0.63 12.09
C SER A 123 -4.97 2.02 12.20
N ASN A 124 -4.62 2.78 13.23
CA ASN A 124 -5.13 4.13 13.49
C ASN A 124 -4.11 5.25 13.15
N TYR A 125 -3.09 4.94 12.39
CA TYR A 125 -1.99 5.86 12.08
C TYR A 125 -2.47 7.26 11.65
N ASP A 126 -3.41 7.38 10.70
CA ASP A 126 -3.92 8.68 10.21
C ASP A 126 -4.63 9.48 11.29
N LYS A 127 -5.34 8.81 12.20
CA LYS A 127 -5.98 9.47 13.33
C LYS A 127 -4.95 10.04 14.28
N LEU A 128 -3.88 9.27 14.55
CA LEU A 128 -2.79 9.68 15.42
C LEU A 128 -2.05 10.89 14.84
N ILE A 129 -1.74 10.89 13.55
CA ILE A 129 -1.10 12.03 12.88
C ILE A 129 -1.99 13.29 12.96
N LYS A 130 -3.31 13.17 12.75
CA LYS A 130 -4.25 14.30 12.90
C LYS A 130 -4.29 14.86 14.32
N MET A 131 -3.96 14.04 15.31
CA MET A 131 -3.86 14.43 16.72
C MET A 131 -2.44 14.91 17.11
N ASN A 132 -1.54 15.11 16.13
CA ASN A 132 -0.12 15.44 16.33
C ASN A 132 0.64 14.36 17.13
N ALA A 133 0.16 13.14 17.18
CA ALA A 133 0.88 11.99 17.71
C ALA A 133 1.67 11.32 16.58
N THR A 134 2.93 10.99 16.82
CA THR A 134 3.79 10.33 15.83
C THR A 134 3.86 8.84 16.17
N PRO A 135 3.13 7.96 15.44
CA PRO A 135 3.20 6.53 15.68
C PRO A 135 4.56 5.95 15.30
N SER A 136 4.95 4.87 15.96
CA SER A 136 6.19 4.15 15.69
C SER A 136 6.13 3.53 14.29
N ARG A 137 7.22 3.68 13.52
CA ARG A 137 7.34 3.09 12.17
C ARG A 137 8.16 1.82 12.14
N SER A 138 8.71 1.41 13.28
CA SER A 138 9.58 0.25 13.39
C SER A 138 9.25 -0.53 14.64
N CYS A 139 9.35 -1.85 14.55
CA CYS A 139 9.20 -2.78 15.66
C CYS A 139 10.40 -3.72 15.68
N LEU A 140 11.07 -3.85 16.82
CA LEU A 140 12.14 -4.82 17.02
C LEU A 140 11.59 -6.08 17.69
N ILE A 141 11.63 -7.20 16.99
CA ILE A 141 11.24 -8.51 17.51
C ILE A 141 12.53 -9.30 17.81
N PHE A 142 12.78 -9.60 19.07
CA PHE A 142 13.97 -10.33 19.51
C PHE A 142 13.60 -11.56 20.35
N GLY A 143 14.52 -12.52 20.46
CA GLY A 143 14.32 -13.76 21.23
C GLY A 143 15.15 -14.92 20.68
N LEU A 144 15.07 -16.07 21.31
CA LEU A 144 15.81 -17.29 20.93
C LEU A 144 15.45 -17.78 19.52
N PRO A 145 16.33 -18.48 18.81
CA PRO A 145 16.01 -19.17 17.57
C PRO A 145 14.81 -20.11 17.75
N GLY A 146 13.94 -20.21 16.73
CA GLY A 146 12.79 -21.12 16.78
C GLY A 146 11.55 -20.61 17.53
N THR A 147 11.59 -19.44 18.19
CA THR A 147 10.45 -18.90 18.98
C THR A 147 9.34 -18.24 18.14
N GLY A 148 9.33 -18.43 16.82
CA GLY A 148 8.23 -17.95 15.99
C GLY A 148 8.27 -16.47 15.59
N LYS A 149 9.40 -15.74 15.76
CA LYS A 149 9.53 -14.30 15.42
C LYS A 149 9.09 -13.96 14.00
N THR A 150 9.52 -14.74 13.03
CA THR A 150 9.14 -14.54 11.62
C THR A 150 7.65 -14.82 11.39
N HIS A 151 7.09 -15.81 12.10
CA HIS A 151 5.66 -16.10 12.04
C HIS A 151 4.84 -14.95 12.61
N LEU A 152 5.28 -14.39 13.74
CA LEU A 152 4.67 -13.21 14.35
C LEU A 152 4.65 -12.01 13.39
N ALA A 153 5.78 -11.69 12.76
CA ALA A 153 5.85 -10.59 11.79
C ALA A 153 4.88 -10.79 10.62
N LYS A 154 4.82 -12.03 10.08
CA LYS A 154 3.88 -12.39 9.01
C LYS A 154 2.42 -12.31 9.46
N TRP A 155 2.12 -12.73 10.69
CA TRP A 155 0.77 -12.65 11.24
C TRP A 155 0.33 -11.19 11.45
N ILE A 156 1.21 -10.31 11.98
CA ILE A 156 0.94 -8.88 12.10
C ILE A 156 0.62 -8.27 10.74
N ALA A 157 1.40 -8.57 9.71
CA ALA A 157 1.14 -8.10 8.35
C ALA A 157 -0.22 -8.57 7.82
N LYS A 158 -0.60 -9.82 8.12
CA LYS A 158 -1.93 -10.36 7.77
C LYS A 158 -3.05 -9.60 8.46
N GLN A 159 -2.91 -9.27 9.76
CA GLN A 159 -3.89 -8.49 10.51
C GLN A 159 -4.04 -7.07 9.94
N LEU A 160 -2.96 -6.50 9.48
CA LEU A 160 -2.95 -5.17 8.84
C LEU A 160 -3.35 -5.21 7.35
N GLY A 161 -3.47 -6.41 6.76
CA GLY A 161 -3.79 -6.60 5.35
C GLY A 161 -2.72 -6.06 4.40
N LEU A 162 -1.47 -6.05 4.83
CA LEU A 162 -0.33 -5.53 4.07
C LEU A 162 0.59 -6.66 3.59
N PRO A 163 1.15 -6.57 2.36
CA PRO A 163 2.19 -7.47 1.92
C PRO A 163 3.49 -7.22 2.70
N ILE A 164 4.33 -8.24 2.79
CA ILE A 164 5.66 -8.15 3.38
C ILE A 164 6.71 -8.04 2.29
N VAL A 165 7.65 -7.12 2.48
CA VAL A 165 8.91 -7.04 1.74
C VAL A 165 10.01 -7.60 2.63
N GLN A 166 10.41 -8.82 2.37
CA GLN A 166 11.42 -9.52 3.14
C GLN A 166 12.81 -9.34 2.51
N ALA A 167 13.73 -8.76 3.25
CA ALA A 167 15.11 -8.60 2.83
C ALA A 167 15.83 -9.97 2.66
N LYS A 168 16.56 -10.14 1.56
CA LYS A 168 17.40 -11.30 1.29
C LYS A 168 18.85 -10.99 1.61
N LEU A 169 19.40 -11.61 2.62
CA LEU A 169 20.78 -11.34 3.05
C LEU A 169 21.81 -11.70 1.98
N ASP A 170 21.58 -12.76 1.22
CA ASP A 170 22.41 -13.20 0.11
C ASP A 170 22.43 -12.20 -1.05
N GLY A 171 21.30 -11.51 -1.30
CA GLY A 171 21.23 -10.44 -2.30
C GLY A 171 21.71 -9.08 -1.80
N ILE A 172 21.70 -8.85 -0.48
CA ILE A 172 22.12 -7.57 0.11
C ILE A 172 23.61 -7.54 0.39
N VAL A 173 24.14 -8.63 0.98
CA VAL A 173 25.56 -8.73 1.35
C VAL A 173 26.36 -9.11 0.11
N SER A 174 27.07 -8.16 -0.44
CA SER A 174 27.98 -8.37 -1.57
C SER A 174 29.42 -8.46 -1.10
N SER A 175 30.23 -9.24 -1.81
CA SER A 175 31.66 -9.33 -1.57
C SER A 175 32.42 -8.02 -1.91
N PHE A 176 31.75 -7.09 -2.60
CA PHE A 176 32.34 -5.84 -3.03
C PHE A 176 32.04 -4.70 -2.08
N LEU A 177 33.06 -3.90 -1.76
CA LEU A 177 32.93 -2.74 -0.88
C LEU A 177 31.95 -1.71 -1.48
N GLY A 178 30.90 -1.35 -0.74
CA GLY A 178 29.95 -0.32 -1.12
C GLY A 178 28.69 -0.79 -1.84
N THR A 179 28.63 -2.01 -2.39
CA THR A 179 27.42 -2.54 -3.03
C THR A 179 26.36 -2.90 -1.99
N SER A 180 26.73 -3.45 -0.84
CA SER A 180 25.80 -3.74 0.25
C SER A 180 25.04 -2.50 0.73
N SER A 181 25.73 -1.37 0.90
CA SER A 181 25.08 -0.09 1.29
C SER A 181 24.10 0.40 0.23
N ARG A 182 24.43 0.25 -1.06
CA ARG A 182 23.54 0.59 -2.16
C ARG A 182 22.32 -0.32 -2.20
N ASN A 183 22.50 -1.63 -2.00
CA ASN A 183 21.42 -2.61 -1.99
C ASN A 183 20.45 -2.36 -0.83
N ILE A 184 20.95 -2.01 0.36
CA ILE A 184 20.12 -1.56 1.49
C ILE A 184 19.34 -0.29 1.11
N GLY A 185 19.99 0.69 0.50
CA GLY A 185 19.33 1.91 0.02
C GLY A 185 18.21 1.62 -0.98
N ASN A 186 18.43 0.71 -1.94
CA ASN A 186 17.45 0.29 -2.92
C ASN A 186 16.26 -0.44 -2.27
N LEU A 187 16.53 -1.30 -1.28
CA LEU A 187 15.48 -2.00 -0.52
C LEU A 187 14.56 -1.01 0.21
N PHE A 188 15.13 -0.04 0.94
CA PHE A 188 14.32 0.97 1.64
C PHE A 188 13.61 1.92 0.68
N ALA A 189 14.24 2.28 -0.46
CA ALA A 189 13.59 3.08 -1.49
C ALA A 189 12.36 2.33 -2.07
N PHE A 190 12.49 1.03 -2.29
CA PHE A 190 11.38 0.18 -2.72
C PHE A 190 10.28 0.12 -1.64
N ALA A 191 10.63 -0.19 -0.39
CA ALA A 191 9.67 -0.27 0.71
C ALA A 191 8.94 1.05 0.97
N ASN A 192 9.61 2.19 0.82
CA ASN A 192 8.99 3.51 0.95
C ASN A 192 8.06 3.89 -0.21
N ARG A 193 8.26 3.27 -1.39
CA ARG A 193 7.41 3.50 -2.55
C ARG A 193 6.10 2.75 -2.49
N TYR A 194 6.11 1.56 -1.93
CA TYR A 194 4.97 0.65 -1.92
C TYR A 194 4.33 0.54 -0.53
N LYS A 195 3.02 0.21 -0.49
CA LYS A 195 2.32 -0.12 0.75
C LYS A 195 2.69 -1.52 1.21
N CYS A 196 3.61 -1.63 2.14
CA CYS A 196 4.13 -2.90 2.66
C CYS A 196 4.70 -2.76 4.07
N ILE A 197 5.02 -3.89 4.67
CA ILE A 197 5.81 -4.04 5.90
C ILE A 197 7.16 -4.63 5.56
#